data_ef22114c8100f16d5e342cb54bdb2bc6
#
_entry.id   ef22114c8100f16d5e342cb54bdb2bc6
#
_cell.length_a   1.000
_cell.length_b   1.000
_cell.length_c   1.000
_cell.angle_alpha   90.00
_cell.angle_beta   90.00
_cell.angle_gamma   90.00
#
_symmetry.space_group_name_H-M   'P 1'
#
loop_
_entity.id
_entity.type
_entity.pdbx_description
1 polymer ?
#
loop_
_entity_poly.entity_id
_entity_poly.type
_entity_poly.pdbx_seq_one_letter_code
_entity_poly.pdbx_strand_id
1 'polypeptide(L)'
;MAEDLTMTNLDNEDTQKDKYLTFHLAGEDYGIEIRYVIEIIGIQNITEVPDMPSFIRGVINLRGKVIPVMDVRARFNLEDRDYDDRTCIIVVNVEGTEVGLVVDEVSEVADIPESHVEPPPKTSKDSESSYIQGMGKINSDVKILLDVHKLLYSGEMQELSASLDEQ
;
A
#
# COMPACT_ATOMS: atom_id res chain seq x y z
N MET A 1 -2.73 -32.07 17.53
CA MET A 1 -2.94 -30.66 17.88
C MET A 1 -1.81 -29.74 17.43
N ALA A 2 -0.56 -30.07 17.77
CA ALA A 2 0.58 -29.30 17.27
C ALA A 2 0.72 -29.40 15.74
N GLU A 3 0.37 -30.53 15.17
CA GLU A 3 0.39 -30.73 13.73
C GLU A 3 -0.61 -29.84 13.02
N ASP A 4 -1.79 -29.67 13.64
CA ASP A 4 -2.84 -28.81 13.06
C ASP A 4 -2.42 -27.35 13.02
N LEU A 5 -1.71 -26.90 14.05
CA LEU A 5 -1.20 -25.53 14.08
C LEU A 5 -0.15 -25.28 12.99
N THR A 6 0.72 -26.27 12.77
CA THR A 6 1.74 -26.18 11.73
C THR A 6 1.11 -26.17 10.35
N MET A 7 0.11 -27.00 10.13
CA MET A 7 -0.61 -27.03 8.86
C MET A 7 -1.39 -25.74 8.64
N THR A 8 -1.96 -25.17 9.70
CA THR A 8 -2.68 -23.90 9.61
C THR A 8 -1.76 -22.77 9.16
N ASN A 9 -0.54 -22.73 9.66
CA ASN A 9 0.43 -21.72 9.25
C ASN A 9 0.81 -21.85 7.78
N LEU A 10 1.00 -23.08 7.32
CA LEU A 10 1.28 -23.32 5.90
C LEU A 10 0.10 -22.96 5.02
N ASP A 11 -1.10 -23.30 5.47
CA ASP A 11 -2.32 -22.95 4.78
C ASP A 11 -2.51 -21.45 4.70
N ASN A 12 -2.11 -20.71 5.74
CA ASN A 12 -2.20 -19.26 5.75
C ASN A 12 -1.28 -18.62 4.71
N GLU A 13 -0.08 -19.15 4.53
CA GLU A 13 0.82 -18.67 3.50
C GLU A 13 0.25 -18.93 2.11
N ASP A 14 -0.30 -20.12 1.89
CA ASP A 14 -0.93 -20.48 0.63
C ASP A 14 -2.19 -19.65 0.40
N THR A 15 -2.98 -19.38 1.45
CA THR A 15 -4.21 -18.62 1.32
C THR A 15 -3.95 -17.13 1.09
N GLN A 16 -2.76 -16.63 1.42
CA GLN A 16 -2.39 -15.24 1.14
C GLN A 16 -1.86 -15.04 -0.27
N LYS A 17 -1.46 -16.14 -0.93
CA LYS A 17 -1.01 -16.06 -2.30
C LYS A 17 -2.16 -15.60 -3.20
N ASP A 18 -1.85 -14.71 -4.13
CA ASP A 18 -2.80 -14.16 -5.09
C ASP A 18 -3.93 -13.34 -4.47
N LYS A 19 -3.84 -13.05 -3.18
CA LYS A 19 -4.82 -12.19 -2.52
C LYS A 19 -4.32 -10.76 -2.46
N TYR A 20 -5.22 -9.84 -2.78
CA TYR A 20 -4.90 -8.42 -2.82
C TYR A 20 -5.95 -7.64 -2.05
N LEU A 21 -5.48 -6.69 -1.25
CA LEU A 21 -6.40 -5.71 -0.66
C LEU A 21 -6.66 -4.67 -1.72
N THR A 22 -7.92 -4.51 -2.10
CA THR A 22 -8.28 -3.54 -3.12
C THR A 22 -8.82 -2.27 -2.51
N PHE A 23 -8.55 -1.16 -3.16
CA PHE A 23 -8.96 0.15 -2.68
C PHE A 23 -9.19 1.07 -3.88
N HIS A 24 -9.94 2.14 -3.63
CA HIS A 24 -10.24 3.16 -4.64
C HIS A 24 -9.33 4.36 -4.46
N LEU A 25 -8.89 4.89 -5.57
CA LEU A 25 -8.07 6.08 -5.59
C LEU A 25 -8.36 6.83 -6.88
N ALA A 26 -8.88 8.06 -6.76
CA ALA A 26 -9.20 8.91 -7.90
C ALA A 26 -10.09 8.20 -8.94
N GLY A 27 -11.07 7.43 -8.47
CA GLY A 27 -12.01 6.76 -9.35
C GLY A 27 -11.53 5.46 -9.97
N GLU A 28 -10.30 5.04 -9.67
CA GLU A 28 -9.74 3.79 -10.19
C GLU A 28 -9.53 2.78 -9.08
N ASP A 29 -9.55 1.51 -9.45
CA ASP A 29 -9.35 0.41 -8.50
C ASP A 29 -7.88 -0.01 -8.50
N TYR A 30 -7.30 -0.05 -7.30
CA TYR A 30 -5.93 -0.47 -7.08
C TYR A 30 -5.91 -1.67 -6.15
N GLY A 31 -4.80 -2.37 -6.12
CA GLY A 31 -4.62 -3.48 -5.18
C GLY A 31 -3.17 -3.62 -4.75
N ILE A 32 -2.98 -4.09 -3.52
CA ILE A 32 -1.67 -4.44 -3.00
C ILE A 32 -1.74 -5.84 -2.40
N GLU A 33 -0.63 -6.56 -2.46
CA GLU A 33 -0.60 -7.92 -1.92
C GLU A 33 -0.92 -7.91 -0.43
N ILE A 34 -1.85 -8.77 -0.03
CA ILE A 34 -2.34 -8.80 1.35
C ILE A 34 -1.23 -9.12 2.36
N ARG A 35 -0.20 -9.83 1.93
CA ARG A 35 0.89 -10.23 2.82
C ARG A 35 1.64 -9.04 3.44
N TYR A 36 1.57 -7.87 2.82
CA TYR A 36 2.21 -6.67 3.37
C TYR A 36 1.33 -5.90 4.33
N VAL A 37 0.03 -6.18 4.35
CA VAL A 37 -0.93 -5.41 5.14
C VAL A 37 -0.93 -5.89 6.58
N ILE A 38 -0.67 -4.97 7.51
CA ILE A 38 -0.75 -5.26 8.94
C ILE A 38 -2.15 -4.99 9.45
N GLU A 39 -2.68 -3.81 9.12
CA GLU A 39 -4.02 -3.43 9.55
C GLU A 39 -4.52 -2.25 8.72
N ILE A 40 -5.81 -2.02 8.82
CA ILE A 40 -6.48 -0.89 8.16
C ILE A 40 -7.12 -0.07 9.27
N ILE A 41 -6.81 1.22 9.29
CA ILE A 41 -7.38 2.13 10.30
C ILE A 41 -8.06 3.31 9.60
N GLY A 42 -8.98 3.94 10.30
CA GLY A 42 -9.59 5.17 9.81
C GLY A 42 -8.60 6.32 9.85
N ILE A 43 -8.95 7.40 9.18
CA ILE A 43 -8.10 8.58 9.21
C ILE A 43 -8.04 9.13 10.63
N GLN A 44 -6.85 9.54 11.06
CA GLN A 44 -6.66 10.09 12.39
C GLN A 44 -5.68 11.25 12.29
N ASN A 45 -5.43 11.89 13.40
CA ASN A 45 -4.57 13.07 13.43
C ASN A 45 -3.16 12.73 12.95
N ILE A 46 -2.70 13.47 11.95
CA ILE A 46 -1.37 13.30 11.37
C ILE A 46 -0.53 14.49 11.80
N THR A 47 0.61 14.22 12.43
CA THR A 47 1.55 15.26 12.84
C THR A 47 2.46 15.58 11.67
N GLU A 48 2.42 16.82 11.22
CA GLU A 48 3.29 17.26 10.12
C GLU A 48 4.73 17.34 10.57
N VAL A 49 5.62 16.86 9.72
CA VAL A 49 7.07 16.89 9.97
C VAL A 49 7.68 17.74 8.87
N PRO A 50 8.51 18.75 9.22
CA PRO A 50 9.13 19.61 8.20
C PRO A 50 10.16 18.85 7.35
N ASP A 51 10.39 19.36 6.15
CA ASP A 51 11.42 18.87 5.23
C ASP A 51 11.22 17.42 4.77
N MET A 52 9.96 17.00 4.68
CA MET A 52 9.63 15.68 4.13
C MET A 52 9.21 15.80 2.68
N PRO A 53 9.34 14.72 1.89
CA PRO A 53 8.78 14.72 0.53
C PRO A 53 7.31 15.11 0.54
N SER A 54 6.84 15.73 -0.53
CA SER A 54 5.47 16.26 -0.60
C SER A 54 4.39 15.19 -0.41
N PHE A 55 4.68 13.93 -0.74
CA PHE A 55 3.72 12.83 -0.58
C PHE A 55 3.69 12.26 0.85
N ILE A 56 4.61 12.67 1.71
CA ILE A 56 4.56 12.30 3.13
C ILE A 56 3.83 13.38 3.88
N ARG A 57 2.64 13.06 4.41
CA ARG A 57 1.82 14.02 5.14
C ARG A 57 2.31 14.27 6.55
N GLY A 58 3.08 13.35 7.08
CA GLY A 58 3.60 13.45 8.44
C GLY A 58 3.73 12.07 9.05
N VAL A 59 3.50 12.01 10.36
CA VAL A 59 3.57 10.75 11.10
C VAL A 59 2.34 10.59 11.99
N ILE A 60 2.04 9.34 12.33
CA ILE A 60 1.00 9.02 13.30
C ILE A 60 1.61 8.22 14.43
N ASN A 61 0.96 8.25 15.58
CA ASN A 61 1.31 7.40 16.70
C ASN A 61 0.35 6.21 16.70
N LEU A 62 0.90 5.04 16.42
CA LEU A 62 0.12 3.80 16.40
C LEU A 62 0.64 2.90 17.51
N ARG A 63 -0.08 2.86 18.62
CA ARG A 63 0.27 2.06 19.81
C ARG A 63 1.69 2.37 20.34
N GLY A 64 2.01 3.66 20.38
CA GLY A 64 3.32 4.11 20.87
C GLY A 64 4.43 4.08 19.84
N LYS A 65 4.13 3.68 18.62
CA LYS A 65 5.10 3.62 17.53
C LYS A 65 4.82 4.73 16.54
N VAL A 66 5.86 5.48 16.18
CA VAL A 66 5.74 6.58 15.22
C VAL A 66 5.91 6.01 13.81
N ILE A 67 4.89 6.19 12.99
CA ILE A 67 4.83 5.63 11.64
C ILE A 67 4.63 6.76 10.63
N PRO A 68 5.48 6.84 9.58
CA PRO A 68 5.26 7.82 8.52
C PRO A 68 4.00 7.50 7.72
N VAL A 69 3.34 8.54 7.24
CA VAL A 69 2.10 8.43 6.49
C VAL A 69 2.30 9.01 5.11
N MET A 70 2.13 8.15 4.11
CA MET A 70 2.23 8.52 2.70
C MET A 70 0.83 8.69 2.13
N ASP A 71 0.59 9.83 1.49
CA ASP A 71 -0.64 10.04 0.73
C ASP A 71 -0.41 9.48 -0.68
N VAL A 72 -1.11 8.41 -1.02
CA VAL A 72 -0.89 7.73 -2.30
C VAL A 72 -1.29 8.60 -3.48
N ARG A 73 -2.31 9.45 -3.31
CA ARG A 73 -2.65 10.43 -4.35
C ARG A 73 -1.46 11.34 -4.67
N ALA A 74 -0.84 11.87 -3.63
CA ALA A 74 0.31 12.75 -3.79
C ALA A 74 1.51 12.01 -4.38
N ARG A 75 1.68 10.76 -3.99
CA ARG A 75 2.76 9.92 -4.51
C ARG A 75 2.66 9.74 -6.03
N PHE A 76 1.43 9.66 -6.54
CA PHE A 76 1.16 9.51 -7.97
C PHE A 76 0.90 10.83 -8.68
N ASN A 77 1.09 11.95 -8.00
CA ASN A 77 0.83 13.29 -8.56
C ASN A 77 -0.63 13.46 -9.00
N LEU A 78 -1.54 12.84 -8.27
CA LEU A 78 -2.95 13.00 -8.51
C LEU A 78 -3.45 14.23 -7.74
N GLU A 79 -4.60 14.74 -8.15
CA GLU A 79 -5.20 15.91 -7.51
C GLU A 79 -5.47 15.65 -6.03
N ASP A 80 -5.16 16.64 -5.18
CA ASP A 80 -5.44 16.57 -3.74
C ASP A 80 -6.92 16.46 -3.50
N ARG A 81 -7.26 15.76 -2.42
CA ARG A 81 -8.63 15.58 -1.98
C ARG A 81 -8.68 15.66 -0.47
N ASP A 82 -9.69 16.37 0.06
CA ASP A 82 -9.92 16.42 1.48
C ASP A 82 -10.28 15.03 2.01
N TYR A 83 -9.78 14.70 3.19
CA TYR A 83 -10.08 13.41 3.82
C TYR A 83 -11.51 13.43 4.37
N ASP A 84 -12.18 12.31 4.21
CA ASP A 84 -13.56 12.15 4.70
C ASP A 84 -13.68 10.85 5.51
N ASP A 85 -14.91 10.45 5.86
CA ASP A 85 -15.15 9.26 6.68
C ASP A 85 -14.83 7.94 5.96
N ARG A 86 -14.61 7.97 4.65
CA ARG A 86 -14.22 6.76 3.90
C ARG A 86 -12.71 6.65 3.75
N THR A 87 -12.00 7.75 3.94
CA THR A 87 -10.55 7.78 3.84
C THR A 87 -9.95 6.86 4.89
N CYS A 88 -9.06 5.98 4.46
CA CYS A 88 -8.44 4.99 5.33
C CYS A 88 -6.92 5.05 5.23
N ILE A 89 -6.27 4.57 6.27
CA ILE A 89 -4.82 4.36 6.28
C ILE A 89 -4.59 2.87 6.29
N ILE A 90 -3.92 2.37 5.27
CA ILE A 90 -3.51 0.97 5.18
C ILE A 90 -2.09 0.89 5.73
N VAL A 91 -1.92 0.27 6.88
CA VAL A 91 -0.60 0.12 7.48
C VAL A 91 0.06 -1.12 6.87
N VAL A 92 1.20 -0.92 6.24
CA VAL A 92 1.96 -1.98 5.60
C VAL A 92 3.31 -2.14 6.28
N ASN A 93 3.86 -3.35 6.22
CA ASN A 93 5.20 -3.64 6.69
C ASN A 93 5.96 -4.29 5.54
N VAL A 94 7.06 -3.65 5.14
CA VAL A 94 7.95 -4.18 4.11
C VAL A 94 9.35 -4.20 4.70
N GLU A 95 9.89 -5.41 4.86
CA GLU A 95 11.24 -5.60 5.39
C GLU A 95 11.48 -4.89 6.74
N GLY A 96 10.48 -4.94 7.60
CA GLY A 96 10.57 -4.35 8.94
C GLY A 96 10.22 -2.87 9.01
N THR A 97 9.97 -2.22 7.88
CA THR A 97 9.57 -0.81 7.83
C THR A 97 8.06 -0.71 7.72
N GLU A 98 7.45 -0.01 8.67
CA GLU A 98 6.00 0.21 8.67
C GLU A 98 5.69 1.60 8.14
N VAL A 99 4.73 1.67 7.23
CA VAL A 99 4.27 2.93 6.63
C VAL A 99 2.76 2.88 6.50
N GLY A 100 2.10 4.00 6.76
CA GLY A 100 0.68 4.12 6.52
C GLY A 100 0.43 4.70 5.14
N LEU A 101 -0.44 4.06 4.38
CA LEU A 101 -0.83 4.52 3.03
C LEU A 101 -2.24 5.08 3.09
N VAL A 102 -2.39 6.37 2.80
CA VAL A 102 -3.71 7.01 2.77
C VAL A 102 -4.33 6.77 1.41
N VAL A 103 -5.51 6.19 1.41
CA VAL A 103 -6.29 5.92 0.20
C VAL A 103 -7.71 6.45 0.36
N ASP A 104 -8.41 6.67 -0.75
CA ASP A 104 -9.75 7.24 -0.73
C ASP A 104 -10.76 6.35 -0.02
N GLU A 105 -10.70 5.05 -0.29
CA GLU A 105 -11.63 4.08 0.28
C GLU A 105 -11.07 2.67 0.10
N VAL A 106 -11.17 1.86 1.14
CA VAL A 106 -10.81 0.45 1.05
C VAL A 106 -12.04 -0.32 0.56
N SER A 107 -11.84 -1.24 -0.36
CA SER A 107 -12.92 -2.02 -0.94
C SER A 107 -13.01 -3.43 -0.34
N GLU A 108 -12.18 -4.34 -0.82
CA GLU A 108 -12.30 -5.75 -0.41
C GLU A 108 -10.98 -6.48 -0.62
N VAL A 109 -10.91 -7.71 -0.13
CA VAL A 109 -9.80 -8.61 -0.47
C VAL A 109 -10.24 -9.43 -1.67
N ALA A 110 -9.47 -9.38 -2.74
CA ALA A 110 -9.80 -10.06 -3.99
C ALA A 110 -8.76 -11.13 -4.31
N ASP A 111 -9.21 -12.24 -4.87
CA ASP A 111 -8.35 -13.28 -5.41
C ASP A 111 -8.07 -12.96 -6.87
N ILE A 112 -6.80 -12.76 -7.20
CA ILE A 112 -6.39 -12.48 -8.58
C ILE A 112 -5.27 -13.45 -8.93
N PRO A 113 -5.61 -14.60 -9.53
CA PRO A 113 -4.60 -15.57 -9.93
C PRO A 113 -3.61 -14.97 -10.92
N GLU A 114 -2.40 -15.46 -10.87
CA GLU A 114 -1.33 -14.99 -11.74
C GLU A 114 -1.73 -15.03 -13.22
N SER A 115 -2.53 -16.03 -13.59
CA SER A 115 -3.02 -16.16 -14.97
C SER A 115 -3.94 -15.01 -15.41
N HIS A 116 -4.47 -14.25 -14.44
CA HIS A 116 -5.33 -13.10 -14.72
C HIS A 116 -4.59 -11.77 -14.61
N VAL A 117 -3.28 -11.82 -14.42
CA VAL A 117 -2.46 -10.60 -14.29
C VAL A 117 -1.67 -10.40 -15.58
N GLU A 118 -1.83 -9.24 -16.17
CA GLU A 118 -1.05 -8.84 -17.34
C GLU A 118 0.04 -7.86 -16.92
N PRO A 119 1.14 -7.79 -17.66
CA PRO A 119 2.18 -6.83 -17.35
C PRO A 119 1.66 -5.40 -17.51
N PRO A 120 2.26 -4.43 -16.80
CA PRO A 120 1.82 -3.05 -16.93
C PRO A 120 2.04 -2.55 -18.34
N PRO A 121 1.20 -1.61 -18.82
CA PRO A 121 1.40 -1.05 -20.13
C PRO A 121 2.74 -0.32 -20.21
N LYS A 122 3.42 -0.49 -21.31
CA LYS A 122 4.70 0.17 -21.53
C LYS A 122 4.45 1.62 -21.98
N THR A 123 4.10 2.44 -21.03
CA THR A 123 4.07 3.86 -21.30
C THR A 123 5.44 4.40 -20.93
N SER A 124 6.07 4.98 -21.90
CA SER A 124 7.41 5.48 -21.78
C SER A 124 7.63 6.31 -20.53
N LYS A 125 8.60 5.95 -19.74
CA LYS A 125 9.33 6.85 -18.86
C LYS A 125 8.69 7.35 -17.59
N ASP A 126 7.44 7.12 -17.34
CA ASP A 126 6.87 7.67 -16.14
C ASP A 126 7.29 6.85 -14.94
N SER A 127 7.86 7.53 -13.97
CA SER A 127 8.17 6.93 -12.69
C SER A 127 6.96 6.23 -12.09
N GLU A 128 5.76 6.62 -12.48
CA GLU A 128 4.52 5.98 -12.04
C GLU A 128 4.42 4.53 -12.48
N SER A 129 4.90 4.22 -13.68
CA SER A 129 4.86 2.84 -14.16
C SER A 129 5.78 1.92 -13.37
N SER A 130 6.78 2.47 -12.67
CA SER A 130 7.69 1.67 -11.87
C SER A 130 7.02 1.08 -10.64
N TYR A 131 5.91 1.67 -10.18
CA TYR A 131 5.17 1.18 -9.02
C TYR A 131 4.13 0.13 -9.38
N ILE A 132 3.83 -0.03 -10.67
CA ILE A 132 2.79 -0.95 -11.11
C ILE A 132 3.39 -2.32 -11.31
N GLN A 133 2.90 -3.28 -10.54
CA GLN A 133 3.31 -4.67 -10.63
C GLN A 133 2.64 -5.36 -11.81
N GLY A 134 1.38 -5.02 -12.07
CA GLY A 134 0.63 -5.62 -13.16
C GLY A 134 -0.80 -5.12 -13.17
N MET A 135 -1.55 -5.60 -14.14
CA MET A 135 -2.97 -5.26 -14.29
C MET A 135 -3.77 -6.53 -14.06
N GLY A 136 -4.50 -6.57 -12.95
CA GLY A 136 -5.32 -7.73 -12.59
C GLY A 136 -6.71 -7.63 -13.18
N LYS A 137 -7.16 -8.69 -13.82
CA LYS A 137 -8.49 -8.72 -14.43
C LYS A 137 -9.42 -9.59 -13.59
N ILE A 138 -10.52 -8.99 -13.16
CA ILE A 138 -11.60 -9.68 -12.46
C ILE A 138 -12.88 -9.36 -13.19
N ASN A 139 -13.49 -10.37 -13.79
CA ASN A 139 -14.69 -10.18 -14.62
C ASN A 139 -14.37 -9.17 -15.73
N SER A 140 -15.07 -8.07 -15.78
CA SER A 140 -14.82 -7.01 -16.76
C SER A 140 -14.03 -5.84 -16.17
N ASP A 141 -13.62 -5.95 -14.90
CA ASP A 141 -12.90 -4.88 -14.22
C ASP A 141 -11.40 -5.10 -14.27
N VAL A 142 -10.66 -4.00 -14.17
CA VAL A 142 -9.21 -4.02 -14.11
C VAL A 142 -8.79 -3.40 -12.79
N LYS A 143 -7.95 -4.12 -12.04
CA LYS A 143 -7.34 -3.61 -10.80
C LYS A 143 -5.87 -3.33 -11.08
N ILE A 144 -5.43 -2.14 -10.74
CA ILE A 144 -4.02 -1.76 -10.93
C ILE A 144 -3.24 -2.26 -9.72
N LEU A 145 -2.41 -3.28 -9.92
CA LEU A 145 -1.67 -3.91 -8.83
C LEU A 145 -0.36 -3.19 -8.61
N LEU A 146 -0.14 -2.75 -7.38
CA LEU A 146 1.03 -1.95 -7.02
C LEU A 146 2.08 -2.81 -6.34
N ASP A 147 3.34 -2.50 -6.64
CA ASP A 147 4.48 -3.09 -5.97
C ASP A 147 4.78 -2.23 -4.75
N VAL A 148 4.41 -2.72 -3.56
CA VAL A 148 4.56 -1.97 -2.31
C VAL A 148 6.02 -1.67 -2.03
N HIS A 149 6.90 -2.61 -2.31
CA HIS A 149 8.33 -2.42 -2.10
C HIS A 149 8.86 -1.24 -2.91
N LYS A 150 8.52 -1.19 -4.19
CA LYS A 150 8.94 -0.08 -5.05
C LYS A 150 8.30 1.23 -4.64
N LEU A 151 7.05 1.17 -4.20
CA LEU A 151 6.34 2.36 -3.73
C LEU A 151 7.07 3.00 -2.54
N LEU A 152 7.58 2.18 -1.62
CA LEU A 152 8.25 2.66 -0.42
C LEU A 152 9.73 2.97 -0.60
N TYR A 153 10.40 2.24 -1.49
CA TYR A 153 11.87 2.30 -1.56
C TYR A 153 12.41 2.92 -2.83
N SER A 154 11.66 3.75 -3.51
CA SER A 154 12.21 4.49 -4.64
C SER A 154 12.72 5.84 -4.14
N GLY A 155 14.02 6.08 -4.31
CA GLY A 155 14.64 7.38 -4.10
C GLY A 155 14.35 8.04 -2.75
N GLU A 156 13.45 8.99 -2.77
CA GLU A 156 13.15 9.84 -1.63
C GLU A 156 12.71 9.08 -0.37
N MET A 157 12.07 7.93 -0.53
CA MET A 157 11.63 7.14 0.62
C MET A 157 12.79 6.45 1.33
N GLN A 158 13.84 6.10 0.61
CA GLN A 158 15.04 5.55 1.25
C GLN A 158 15.69 6.59 2.16
N GLU A 159 15.75 7.84 1.71
CA GLU A 159 16.26 8.93 2.51
C GLU A 159 15.43 9.16 3.75
N LEU A 160 14.10 9.06 3.61
CA LEU A 160 13.20 9.20 4.74
C LEU A 160 13.41 8.12 5.77
N SER A 161 13.53 6.87 5.36
CA SER A 161 13.78 5.75 6.28
C SER A 161 15.09 5.93 7.03
N ALA A 162 16.14 6.36 6.34
CA ALA A 162 17.43 6.60 6.97
C ALA A 162 17.34 7.72 8.01
N SER A 163 16.60 8.79 7.68
CA SER A 163 16.43 9.92 8.61
C SER A 163 15.68 9.51 9.88
N LEU A 164 14.66 8.67 9.74
CA LEU A 164 13.89 8.20 10.90
C LEU A 164 14.72 7.25 11.77
N ASP A 165 15.53 6.42 11.15
CA ASP A 165 16.38 5.47 11.88
C ASP A 165 17.46 6.18 12.69
N GLU A 166 17.90 7.35 12.26
CA GLU A 166 18.89 8.13 12.98
C GLU A 166 18.33 8.82 14.23
N GLN A 167 17.04 8.88 14.36
CA GLN A 167 16.37 9.48 15.52
C GLN A 167 16.02 8.44 16.57
#